data_f66b2a180a045494fbf0fa7fb2f2a841
#
_entry.id   f66b2a180a045494fbf0fa7fb2f2a841
#
_cell.length_a   1.000
_cell.length_b   1.000
_cell.length_c   1.000
_cell.angle_alpha   90.00
_cell.angle_beta   90.00
_cell.angle_gamma   90.00
#
_symmetry.space_group_name_H-M   'P 1'
#
loop_
_entity.id
_entity.type
_entity.pdbx_description
1 polymer ?
#
loop_
_entity_poly.entity_id
_entity_poly.type
_entity_poly.pdbx_seq_one_letter_code
_entity_poly.pdbx_strand_id
1 'polypeptide(L)'
;MEYKKIMIAFEEHDQDNKVLSAAIDVAQRYNAELTLLHINERGAGYPSPVDGHIEHRYTEEELSEVVTKVNTKNYPVTILLAKASGVGDAVIEHSKACDLLVLGHRHMSFLAASTSDSMDEEIVNQLQCHALIIPIT
;
A
#
# COMPACT_ATOMS: atom_id res chain seq x y z
N MET A 1 -10.69 21.63 -0.23
CA MET A 1 -9.98 20.73 0.67
C MET A 1 -8.60 20.45 0.13
N GLU A 2 -7.60 20.56 0.96
CA GLU A 2 -6.22 20.27 0.56
C GLU A 2 -5.71 19.03 1.29
N TYR A 3 -5.04 18.18 0.54
CA TYR A 3 -4.30 17.07 1.13
C TYR A 3 -2.87 17.52 1.40
N LYS A 4 -2.45 17.41 2.64
CA LYS A 4 -1.09 17.79 3.06
C LYS A 4 -0.19 16.58 3.27
N LYS A 5 -0.77 15.46 3.69
CA LYS A 5 -0.04 14.22 3.96
C LYS A 5 -0.76 13.06 3.29
N ILE A 6 -0.10 12.48 2.30
CA ILE A 6 -0.62 11.37 1.53
C ILE A 6 0.20 10.14 1.83
N MET A 7 -0.46 9.01 2.05
CA MET A 7 0.17 7.73 2.30
C MET A 7 -0.27 6.72 1.26
N ILE A 8 0.68 5.92 0.79
CA ILE A 8 0.39 4.79 -0.11
C ILE A 8 0.53 3.52 0.71
N ALA A 9 -0.49 2.66 0.68
CA ALA A 9 -0.36 1.30 1.19
C ALA A 9 0.15 0.43 0.05
N PHE A 10 1.45 0.17 0.04
CA PHE A 10 2.10 -0.59 -1.04
C PHE A 10 1.80 -2.07 -0.91
N GLU A 11 1.38 -2.67 -2.01
CA GLU A 11 1.16 -4.11 -2.12
C GLU A 11 1.98 -4.69 -3.26
N GLU A 12 2.46 -5.92 -3.06
CA GLU A 12 3.25 -6.65 -4.03
C GLU A 12 2.52 -6.87 -5.36
N HIS A 13 1.18 -6.88 -5.34
CA HIS A 13 0.37 -7.18 -6.51
C HIS A 13 0.26 -6.03 -7.51
N ASP A 14 0.76 -4.85 -7.18
CA ASP A 14 0.78 -3.70 -8.11
C ASP A 14 1.99 -3.80 -9.05
N GLN A 15 1.95 -4.78 -9.95
CA GLN A 15 3.08 -5.08 -10.84
C GLN A 15 3.43 -3.92 -11.77
N ASP A 16 2.44 -3.15 -12.18
CA ASP A 16 2.64 -2.00 -13.05
C ASP A 16 2.85 -0.71 -12.27
N ASN A 17 2.88 -0.81 -10.95
CA ASN A 17 3.07 0.33 -10.05
C ASN A 17 2.07 1.47 -10.30
N LYS A 18 0.83 1.11 -10.65
CA LYS A 18 -0.23 2.08 -10.94
C LYS A 18 -0.60 2.90 -9.71
N VAL A 19 -0.62 2.25 -8.56
CA VAL A 19 -0.99 2.90 -7.30
C VAL A 19 0.06 3.95 -6.93
N LEU A 20 1.32 3.59 -7.01
CA LEU A 20 2.42 4.50 -6.70
C LEU A 20 2.45 5.69 -7.68
N SER A 21 2.28 5.41 -8.97
CA SER A 21 2.26 6.45 -9.99
C SER A 21 1.11 7.44 -9.76
N ALA A 22 -0.08 6.93 -9.46
CA ALA A 22 -1.25 7.78 -9.17
C ALA A 22 -1.03 8.62 -7.91
N ALA A 23 -0.43 8.03 -6.89
CA ALA A 23 -0.16 8.74 -5.64
C ALA A 23 0.84 9.88 -5.84
N ILE A 24 1.88 9.66 -6.64
CA ILE A 24 2.86 10.70 -6.96
C ILE A 24 2.17 11.86 -7.69
N ASP A 25 1.31 11.57 -8.66
CA ASP A 25 0.56 12.60 -9.39
C ASP A 25 -0.31 13.44 -8.44
N VAL A 26 -1.03 12.78 -7.55
CA VAL A 26 -1.90 13.49 -6.59
C VAL A 26 -1.06 14.32 -5.62
N ALA A 27 0.02 13.74 -5.08
CA ALA A 27 0.89 14.44 -4.15
C ALA A 27 1.49 15.70 -4.79
N GLN A 28 1.92 15.59 -6.04
CA GLN A 28 2.48 16.72 -6.77
C GLN A 28 1.46 17.83 -6.95
N ARG A 29 0.22 17.49 -7.28
CA ARG A 29 -0.86 18.47 -7.48
C ARG A 29 -1.17 19.26 -6.22
N TYR A 30 -1.10 18.63 -5.07
CA TYR A 30 -1.37 19.26 -3.78
C TYR A 30 -0.12 19.76 -3.07
N ASN A 31 1.06 19.51 -3.64
CA ASN A 31 2.33 19.77 -2.96
C ASN A 31 2.37 19.13 -1.59
N ALA A 32 1.91 17.88 -1.50
CA ALA A 32 1.75 17.15 -0.26
C ALA A 32 2.98 16.31 0.07
N GLU A 33 3.18 16.03 1.35
CA GLU A 33 4.14 15.01 1.77
C GLU A 33 3.62 13.64 1.33
N LEU A 34 4.51 12.80 0.83
CA LEU A 34 4.14 11.47 0.34
C LEU A 34 4.96 10.41 1.06
N THR A 35 4.26 9.44 1.65
CA THR A 35 4.87 8.31 2.34
C THR A 35 4.42 7.01 1.70
N LEU A 36 5.38 6.16 1.36
CA LEU A 36 5.09 4.79 0.93
C LEU A 36 5.20 3.89 2.15
N LEU A 37 4.08 3.31 2.55
CA LEU A 37 3.99 2.39 3.67
C LEU A 37 3.95 0.96 3.15
N HIS A 38 4.78 0.09 3.68
CA HIS A 38 4.66 -1.35 3.50
C HIS A 38 4.73 -2.05 4.86
N ILE A 39 3.84 -3.02 5.04
CA ILE A 39 3.79 -3.83 6.25
C ILE A 39 4.29 -5.24 5.90
N ASN A 40 5.42 -5.64 6.44
CA ASN A 40 5.84 -7.02 6.39
C ASN A 40 5.07 -7.80 7.45
N GLU A 41 4.37 -8.86 7.05
CA GLU A 41 3.78 -9.77 8.01
C GLU A 41 4.89 -10.47 8.80
N ARG A 42 4.60 -10.84 10.04
CA ARG A 42 5.60 -11.44 10.91
C ARG A 42 6.20 -12.72 10.36
N GLY A 43 5.46 -13.47 9.56
CA GLY A 43 5.94 -14.68 8.92
C GLY A 43 6.62 -14.48 7.58
N ALA A 44 6.70 -13.24 7.07
CA ALA A 44 7.27 -12.98 5.76
C ALA A 44 8.74 -13.40 5.69
N GLY A 45 9.11 -14.06 4.61
CA GLY A 45 10.45 -14.59 4.42
C GLY A 45 10.62 -16.03 4.90
N TYR A 46 9.60 -16.60 5.54
CA TYR A 46 9.61 -17.97 6.03
C TYR A 46 8.44 -18.76 5.45
N PRO A 47 8.59 -20.09 5.26
CA PRO A 47 7.51 -20.90 4.75
C PRO A 47 6.29 -20.92 5.69
N SER A 48 5.10 -20.78 5.11
CA SER A 48 3.87 -20.94 5.86
C SER A 48 3.75 -22.38 6.37
N PRO A 49 3.37 -22.63 7.64
CA PRO A 49 3.16 -23.98 8.15
C PRO A 49 1.95 -24.68 7.51
N VAL A 50 1.08 -23.95 6.83
CA VAL A 50 -0.12 -24.53 6.22
C VAL A 50 0.17 -25.04 4.82
N ASP A 51 0.77 -24.25 3.95
CA ASP A 51 0.95 -24.58 2.53
C ASP A 51 2.38 -24.43 2.03
N GLY A 52 3.32 -24.04 2.89
CA GLY A 52 4.71 -23.84 2.52
C GLY A 52 4.99 -22.59 1.70
N HIS A 53 3.97 -21.78 1.44
CA HIS A 53 4.14 -20.55 0.67
C HIS A 53 5.02 -19.56 1.43
N ILE A 54 5.92 -18.90 0.70
CA ILE A 54 6.81 -17.89 1.28
C ILE A 54 6.39 -16.53 0.74
N GLU A 55 5.93 -15.67 1.63
CA GLU A 55 5.68 -14.28 1.26
C GLU A 55 6.98 -13.50 1.24
N HIS A 56 7.10 -12.60 0.28
CA HIS A 56 8.28 -11.78 0.17
C HIS A 56 8.40 -10.83 1.35
N ARG A 57 9.59 -10.79 1.96
CA ARG A 57 9.93 -9.82 2.99
C ARG A 57 10.68 -8.67 2.33
N TYR A 58 10.07 -7.49 2.32
CA TYR A 58 10.67 -6.32 1.73
C TYR A 58 11.69 -5.66 2.64
N THR A 59 12.70 -5.07 2.04
CA THR A 59 13.65 -4.18 2.71
C THR A 59 13.41 -2.75 2.26
N GLU A 60 13.94 -1.78 3.01
CA GLU A 60 13.84 -0.37 2.61
C GLU A 60 14.52 -0.13 1.26
N GLU A 61 15.63 -0.81 1.00
CA GLU A 61 16.35 -0.70 -0.28
C GLU A 61 15.49 -1.14 -1.45
N GLU A 62 14.78 -2.27 -1.31
CA GLU A 62 13.88 -2.75 -2.34
C GLU A 62 12.75 -1.77 -2.62
N LEU A 63 12.18 -1.19 -1.56
CA LEU A 63 11.11 -0.20 -1.70
C LEU A 63 11.63 1.07 -2.36
N SER A 64 12.84 1.50 -2.02
CA SER A 64 13.49 2.64 -2.69
C SER A 64 13.67 2.39 -4.17
N GLU A 65 14.06 1.18 -4.56
CA GLU A 65 14.21 0.81 -5.96
C GLU A 65 12.87 0.88 -6.71
N VAL A 66 11.81 0.40 -6.09
CA VAL A 66 10.46 0.48 -6.66
C VAL A 66 10.08 1.93 -6.92
N VAL A 67 10.31 2.79 -5.93
CA VAL A 67 10.02 4.23 -6.06
C VAL A 67 10.84 4.85 -7.18
N THR A 68 12.13 4.56 -7.24
CA THR A 68 13.03 5.13 -8.25
C THR A 68 12.60 4.79 -9.67
N LYS A 69 12.13 3.57 -9.89
CA LYS A 69 11.67 3.14 -11.21
C LYS A 69 10.46 3.91 -11.71
N VAL A 70 9.58 4.30 -10.81
CA VAL A 70 8.29 4.92 -11.15
C VAL A 70 8.36 6.44 -11.06
N ASN A 71 9.19 6.95 -10.19
CA ASN A 71 9.23 8.37 -9.84
C ASN A 71 10.08 9.18 -10.83
N THR A 72 9.57 9.32 -12.05
CA THR A 72 10.26 10.08 -13.12
C THR A 72 10.34 11.57 -12.83
N LYS A 73 9.53 12.05 -11.90
CA LYS A 73 9.46 13.47 -11.54
C LYS A 73 10.35 13.82 -10.34
N ASN A 74 11.06 12.85 -9.79
CA ASN A 74 11.90 13.01 -8.59
C ASN A 74 11.14 13.63 -7.41
N TYR A 75 9.88 13.29 -7.26
CA TYR A 75 9.09 13.79 -6.14
C TYR A 75 9.56 13.13 -4.83
N PRO A 76 9.74 13.88 -3.74
CA PRO A 76 10.22 13.29 -2.48
C PRO A 76 9.22 12.27 -1.93
N VAL A 77 9.68 11.06 -1.68
CA VAL A 77 8.86 9.97 -1.10
C VAL A 77 9.58 9.44 0.13
N THR A 78 8.90 9.46 1.27
CA THR A 78 9.40 8.85 2.49
C THR A 78 8.99 7.38 2.50
N ILE A 79 9.90 6.50 2.86
CA ILE A 79 9.62 5.08 2.96
C ILE A 79 9.42 4.71 4.42
N LEU A 80 8.29 4.08 4.71
CA LEU A 80 7.96 3.59 6.04
C LEU A 80 7.73 2.08 5.96
N LEU A 81 8.67 1.33 6.49
CA LEU A 81 8.59 -0.13 6.53
C LEU A 81 8.29 -0.55 7.95
N ALA A 82 7.20 -1.28 8.13
CA ALA A 82 6.79 -1.76 9.44
C ALA A 82 6.58 -3.28 9.40
N LYS A 83 6.43 -3.86 10.58
CA LYS A 83 6.22 -5.30 10.76
C LYS A 83 5.03 -5.49 11.68
N ALA A 84 4.09 -6.33 11.29
CA ALA A 84 2.90 -6.60 12.08
C ALA A 84 2.28 -7.95 11.74
N SER A 85 1.50 -8.49 12.67
CA SER A 85 0.72 -9.71 12.44
C SER A 85 -0.52 -9.47 11.59
N GLY A 86 -1.19 -8.33 11.78
CA GLY A 86 -2.36 -7.95 11.00
C GLY A 86 -2.05 -6.77 10.11
N VAL A 87 -1.93 -7.02 8.80
CA VAL A 87 -1.54 -5.99 7.84
C VAL A 87 -2.61 -4.90 7.74
N GLY A 88 -3.88 -5.28 7.63
CA GLY A 88 -4.97 -4.32 7.53
C GLY A 88 -5.05 -3.39 8.73
N ASP A 89 -4.99 -3.95 9.94
CA ASP A 89 -5.01 -3.16 11.18
C ASP A 89 -3.81 -2.21 11.26
N ALA A 90 -2.64 -2.67 10.83
CA ALA A 90 -1.45 -1.83 10.83
C ALA A 90 -1.56 -0.67 9.84
N VAL A 91 -2.11 -0.91 8.65
CA VAL A 91 -2.36 0.15 7.68
C VAL A 91 -3.33 1.19 8.24
N ILE A 92 -4.41 0.74 8.87
CA ILE A 92 -5.38 1.63 9.50
C ILE A 92 -4.71 2.50 10.57
N GLU A 93 -3.91 1.89 11.42
CA GLU A 93 -3.20 2.61 12.48
C GLU A 93 -2.26 3.67 11.93
N HIS A 94 -1.46 3.31 10.94
CA HIS A 94 -0.54 4.27 10.30
C HIS A 94 -1.28 5.37 9.53
N SER A 95 -2.44 5.06 8.98
CA SER A 95 -3.22 6.03 8.20
C SER A 95 -3.77 7.18 9.03
N LYS A 96 -3.80 7.03 10.34
CA LYS A 96 -4.22 8.13 11.23
C LYS A 96 -3.33 9.36 11.11
N ALA A 97 -2.11 9.19 10.57
CA ALA A 97 -1.15 10.28 10.38
C ALA A 97 -1.27 10.94 9.01
N CYS A 98 -2.22 10.54 8.17
CA CYS A 98 -2.36 11.10 6.83
C CYS A 98 -3.78 11.62 6.57
N ASP A 99 -3.89 12.46 5.54
CA ASP A 99 -5.16 13.04 5.09
C ASP A 99 -5.80 12.23 3.97
N LEU A 100 -4.98 11.51 3.23
CA LEU A 100 -5.41 10.69 2.11
C LEU A 100 -4.60 9.41 2.07
N LEU A 101 -5.30 8.27 2.04
CA LEU A 101 -4.67 6.97 1.85
C LEU A 101 -4.94 6.50 0.42
N VAL A 102 -3.89 6.14 -0.30
CA VAL A 102 -4.00 5.61 -1.67
C VAL A 102 -3.84 4.11 -1.61
N LEU A 103 -4.82 3.39 -2.11
CA LEU A 103 -4.89 1.94 -2.09
C LEU A 103 -5.07 1.37 -3.49
N GLY A 104 -4.50 0.20 -3.72
CA GLY A 104 -4.86 -0.60 -4.88
C GLY A 104 -6.05 -1.49 -4.56
N HIS A 105 -6.91 -1.69 -5.53
CA HIS A 105 -7.97 -2.68 -5.44
C HIS A 105 -7.82 -3.68 -6.58
N ARG A 106 -7.54 -4.92 -6.24
CA ARG A 106 -7.39 -5.97 -7.21
C ARG A 106 -8.77 -6.49 -7.61
N HIS A 107 -9.04 -6.45 -8.92
CA HIS A 107 -10.26 -7.04 -9.43
C HIS A 107 -10.18 -8.57 -9.32
N MET A 108 -11.04 -9.17 -8.51
CA MET A 108 -11.04 -10.61 -8.28
C MET A 108 -12.13 -11.27 -9.11
N SER A 109 -11.86 -12.50 -9.55
CA SER A 109 -12.89 -13.31 -10.20
C SER A 109 -14.02 -13.59 -9.21
N PHE A 110 -15.20 -13.88 -9.74
CA PHE A 110 -16.36 -14.21 -8.91
C PHE A 110 -16.07 -15.31 -7.88
N LEU A 111 -15.34 -16.35 -8.29
CA LEU A 111 -15.02 -17.46 -7.39
C LEU A 111 -14.03 -17.03 -6.30
N ALA A 112 -13.06 -16.21 -6.64
CA ALA A 112 -12.08 -15.74 -5.66
C ALA A 112 -12.70 -14.73 -4.67
N ALA A 113 -13.59 -13.88 -5.14
CA ALA A 113 -14.24 -12.86 -4.31
C ALA A 113 -15.08 -13.45 -3.19
N SER A 114 -15.57 -14.69 -3.35
CA SER A 114 -16.39 -15.35 -2.33
C SER A 114 -15.58 -15.95 -1.19
N THR A 115 -14.25 -16.07 -1.33
CA THR A 115 -13.40 -16.80 -0.37
C THR A 115 -12.44 -15.92 0.41
N SER A 116 -12.25 -14.69 -0.01
CA SER A 116 -11.33 -13.78 0.69
C SER A 116 -11.95 -12.41 0.85
N ASP A 117 -12.03 -11.95 2.09
CA ASP A 117 -12.27 -10.55 2.34
C ASP A 117 -11.05 -9.83 1.78
N SER A 118 -11.26 -8.92 0.86
CA SER A 118 -10.14 -8.14 0.38
C SER A 118 -9.66 -7.23 1.51
N MET A 119 -8.36 -7.17 1.68
CA MET A 119 -7.74 -6.33 2.70
C MET A 119 -8.15 -4.87 2.52
N ASP A 120 -8.30 -4.42 1.28
CA ASP A 120 -8.72 -3.07 0.97
C ASP A 120 -10.15 -2.78 1.45
N GLU A 121 -11.08 -3.74 1.39
CA GLU A 121 -12.42 -3.56 1.94
C GLU A 121 -12.38 -3.42 3.46
N GLU A 122 -11.60 -4.25 4.14
CA GLU A 122 -11.42 -4.16 5.58
C GLU A 122 -10.87 -2.79 5.97
N ILE A 123 -9.87 -2.31 5.25
CA ILE A 123 -9.26 -1.02 5.51
C ILE A 123 -10.28 0.11 5.30
N VAL A 124 -10.99 0.10 4.17
CA VAL A 124 -11.96 1.14 3.82
C VAL A 124 -13.08 1.23 4.86
N ASN A 125 -13.55 0.09 5.37
CA ASN A 125 -14.62 0.07 6.36
C ASN A 125 -14.23 0.71 7.69
N GLN A 126 -12.96 0.79 8.01
CA GLN A 126 -12.49 1.31 9.29
C GLN A 126 -11.69 2.61 9.17
N LEU A 127 -11.52 3.11 7.96
CA LEU A 127 -10.66 4.25 7.69
C LEU A 127 -11.26 5.56 8.21
N GLN A 128 -10.42 6.41 8.78
CA GLN A 128 -10.84 7.71 9.31
C GLN A 128 -10.40 8.89 8.42
N CYS A 129 -9.62 8.63 7.39
CA CYS A 129 -9.20 9.64 6.41
C CYS A 129 -9.83 9.34 5.05
N HIS A 130 -9.63 10.23 4.09
CA HIS A 130 -10.09 9.98 2.72
C HIS A 130 -9.27 8.86 2.08
N ALA A 131 -9.86 8.14 1.15
CA ALA A 131 -9.19 7.09 0.41
C ALA A 131 -9.34 7.31 -1.10
N LEU A 132 -8.26 7.06 -1.82
CA LEU A 132 -8.26 6.99 -3.26
C LEU A 132 -7.98 5.54 -3.65
N ILE A 133 -8.92 4.93 -4.34
CA ILE A 133 -8.84 3.52 -4.72
C ILE A 133 -8.45 3.42 -6.18
N ILE A 134 -7.35 2.74 -6.45
CA ILE A 134 -6.82 2.56 -7.81
C ILE A 134 -7.06 1.11 -8.23
N PRO A 135 -7.81 0.85 -9.31
CA PRO A 135 -8.00 -0.51 -9.78
C PRO A 135 -6.69 -1.14 -10.26
N ILE A 136 -6.46 -2.38 -9.84
CA ILE A 136 -5.32 -3.19 -10.27
C ILE A 136 -5.88 -4.43 -10.97
N THR A 137 -5.39 -4.72 -12.15
CA THR A 137 -5.81 -5.91 -12.90
C THR A 137 -4.80 -7.03 -12.81
#